data_c198c341e4891906c6e4a0e7dec4b549
#
_entry.id   c198c341e4891906c6e4a0e7dec4b549
#
_cell.length_a   1.000
_cell.length_b   1.000
_cell.length_c   1.000
_cell.angle_alpha   90.00
_cell.angle_beta   90.00
_cell.angle_gamma   90.00
#
_symmetry.space_group_name_H-M   'P 1'
#
loop_
_entity.id
_entity.type
_entity.pdbx_description
1 polymer ?
#
loop_
_entity_poly.entity_id
_entity_poly.type
_entity_poly.pdbx_seq_one_letter_code
_entity_poly.pdbx_strand_id
1 'polypeptide(L)'
;FKDSNGYGESIARLSNMLGGGVIVQRFGDLIRGRRSNEKRIEEGLVRPTLAATPGDLSLVLPKRILDGIIEMIYALDKIAPGTANDDTLLYGVEVKFYNMEVEIDENLETLYKGLYVIGDGSGVTHSLSHASASGVYVARHIAENM
;
A
#
# COMPACT_ATOMS: atom_id res chain seq x y z
N PHE A 1 -3.95 13.13 -13.40
CA PHE A 1 -3.03 13.98 -12.62
C PHE A 1 -1.91 14.50 -13.50
N LYS A 2 -1.58 15.81 -13.40
CA LYS A 2 -0.39 16.36 -14.08
C LYS A 2 0.91 16.04 -13.32
N ASP A 3 0.81 15.88 -12.01
CA ASP A 3 1.92 15.55 -11.11
C ASP A 3 1.41 14.57 -10.04
N SER A 4 1.42 13.28 -10.38
CA SER A 4 0.99 12.21 -9.48
C SER A 4 1.97 12.00 -8.32
N ASN A 5 3.26 12.17 -8.57
CA ASN A 5 4.29 12.00 -7.55
C ASN A 5 4.20 13.10 -6.50
N GLY A 6 4.11 14.37 -6.92
CA GLY A 6 3.93 15.49 -6.00
C GLY A 6 2.62 15.39 -5.20
N TYR A 7 1.55 14.87 -5.81
CA TYR A 7 0.31 14.59 -5.08
C TYR A 7 0.52 13.55 -3.98
N GLY A 8 1.12 12.41 -4.29
CA GLY A 8 1.42 11.36 -3.29
C GLY A 8 2.35 11.88 -2.19
N GLU A 9 3.39 12.62 -2.56
CA GLU A 9 4.32 13.25 -1.61
C GLU A 9 3.60 14.23 -0.67
N SER A 10 2.65 15.01 -1.17
CA SER A 10 1.87 15.95 -0.35
C SER A 10 1.06 15.24 0.72
N ILE A 11 0.49 14.07 0.41
CA ILE A 11 -0.24 13.22 1.36
C ILE A 11 0.70 12.66 2.42
N ALA A 12 1.87 12.17 2.03
CA ALA A 12 2.89 11.68 2.96
C ALA A 12 3.38 12.79 3.91
N ARG A 13 3.64 13.98 3.39
CA ARG A 13 4.03 15.15 4.18
C ARG A 13 2.93 15.55 5.18
N LEU A 14 1.66 15.54 4.76
CA LEU A 14 0.53 15.83 5.63
C LEU A 14 0.42 14.80 6.77
N SER A 15 0.59 13.51 6.48
CA SER A 15 0.63 12.45 7.49
C SER A 15 1.76 12.68 8.50
N ASN A 16 2.96 12.98 8.03
CA ASN A 16 4.11 13.28 8.88
C ASN A 16 3.88 14.52 9.75
N MET A 17 3.23 15.54 9.21
CA MET A 17 2.91 16.77 9.95
C MET A 17 1.94 16.51 11.10
N LEU A 18 0.96 15.61 10.91
CA LEU A 18 -0.08 15.30 11.89
C LEU A 18 0.34 14.23 12.90
N GLY A 19 1.09 13.22 12.47
CA GLY A 19 1.44 12.05 13.29
C GLY A 19 2.94 11.86 13.54
N GLY A 20 3.79 12.64 12.91
CA GLY A 20 5.25 12.43 12.97
C GLY A 20 5.70 11.15 12.22
N GLY A 21 4.80 10.48 11.50
CA GLY A 21 5.02 9.22 10.82
C GLY A 21 3.71 8.53 10.50
N VAL A 22 3.66 7.22 10.74
CA VAL A 22 2.45 6.41 10.54
C VAL A 22 1.38 6.77 11.56
N ILE A 23 0.17 6.98 11.09
CA ILE A 23 -1.02 7.20 11.91
C ILE A 23 -1.75 5.87 12.09
N VAL A 24 -2.23 5.59 13.30
CA VAL A 24 -3.13 4.47 13.58
C VAL A 24 -4.51 4.99 13.98
N GLN A 25 -5.56 4.40 13.41
CA GLN A 25 -6.95 4.71 13.75
C GLN A 25 -7.78 3.44 13.85
N ARG A 26 -8.66 3.36 14.86
CA ARG A 26 -9.66 2.29 14.95
C ARG A 26 -10.73 2.51 13.88
N PHE A 27 -11.14 1.44 13.22
CA PHE A 27 -12.19 1.50 12.19
C PHE A 27 -13.49 2.11 12.72
N GLY A 28 -13.92 1.71 13.92
CA GLY A 28 -15.11 2.28 14.55
C GLY A 28 -15.00 3.79 14.84
N ASP A 29 -13.81 4.30 15.13
CA ASP A 29 -13.61 5.75 15.30
C ASP A 29 -13.66 6.48 13.95
N LEU A 30 -13.07 5.89 12.91
CA LEU A 30 -13.14 6.41 11.54
C LEU A 30 -14.59 6.55 11.05
N ILE A 31 -15.40 5.49 11.21
CA ILE A 31 -16.81 5.49 10.79
C ILE A 31 -17.64 6.54 11.55
N ARG A 32 -17.28 6.80 12.80
CA ARG A 32 -17.94 7.85 13.62
C ARG A 32 -17.39 9.24 13.39
N GLY A 33 -16.48 9.43 12.44
CA GLY A 33 -15.89 10.72 12.12
C GLY A 33 -15.09 11.34 13.26
N ARG A 34 -14.34 10.54 14.03
CA ARG A 34 -13.54 11.00 15.15
C ARG A 34 -12.15 10.38 15.18
N ARG A 35 -11.18 11.13 15.68
CA ARG A 35 -9.82 10.62 15.86
C ARG A 35 -9.78 9.52 16.92
N SER A 36 -8.89 8.53 16.73
CA SER A 36 -8.45 7.67 17.80
C SER A 36 -7.45 8.40 18.70
N ASN A 37 -7.42 8.03 19.97
CA ASN A 37 -6.42 8.45 20.94
C ASN A 37 -5.86 7.22 21.68
N GLU A 38 -4.80 7.41 22.43
CA GLU A 38 -4.11 6.33 23.15
C GLU A 38 -5.09 5.50 24.00
N LYS A 39 -5.92 6.17 24.80
CA LYS A 39 -6.90 5.51 25.65
C LYS A 39 -7.84 4.57 24.86
N ARG A 40 -8.39 5.03 23.72
CA ARG A 40 -9.28 4.20 22.90
C ARG A 40 -8.57 3.03 22.24
N ILE A 41 -7.30 3.22 21.86
CA ILE A 41 -6.48 2.13 21.33
C ILE A 41 -6.20 1.09 22.44
N GLU A 42 -5.88 1.53 23.64
CA GLU A 42 -5.61 0.67 24.78
C GLU A 42 -6.85 -0.07 25.30
N GLU A 43 -8.02 0.54 25.24
CA GLU A 43 -9.31 -0.08 25.62
C GLU A 43 -9.83 -1.07 24.56
N GLY A 44 -9.31 -1.03 23.32
CA GLY A 44 -9.71 -1.92 22.23
C GLY A 44 -9.25 -3.37 22.45
N LEU A 45 -9.87 -4.30 21.72
CA LEU A 45 -9.51 -5.73 21.74
C LEU A 45 -8.18 -5.99 21.00
N VAL A 46 -7.88 -5.18 19.98
CA VAL A 46 -6.69 -5.32 19.15
C VAL A 46 -5.60 -4.37 19.64
N ARG A 47 -4.39 -4.91 19.82
CA ARG A 47 -3.23 -4.13 20.22
C ARG A 47 -2.38 -3.76 19.00
N PRO A 48 -1.88 -2.52 18.89
CA PRO A 48 -0.93 -2.15 17.85
C PRO A 48 0.34 -3.01 17.93
N THR A 49 0.78 -3.50 16.77
CA THR A 49 2.05 -4.22 16.63
C THR A 49 3.13 -3.36 15.95
N LEU A 50 2.74 -2.23 15.38
CA LEU A 50 3.63 -1.27 14.74
C LEU A 50 3.68 0.03 15.55
N ALA A 51 4.84 0.66 15.57
CA ALA A 51 4.97 2.01 16.12
C ALA A 51 4.17 2.99 15.23
N ALA A 52 3.14 3.60 15.80
CA ALA A 52 2.26 4.53 15.10
C ALA A 52 1.62 5.51 16.08
N THR A 53 1.27 6.68 15.62
CA THR A 53 0.60 7.71 16.42
C THR A 53 -0.91 7.61 16.27
N PRO A 54 -1.68 7.48 17.36
CA PRO A 54 -3.14 7.52 17.28
C PRO A 54 -3.65 8.84 16.68
N GLY A 55 -4.48 8.74 15.65
CA GLY A 55 -4.88 9.93 14.90
C GLY A 55 -6.18 9.76 14.12
N ASP A 56 -6.30 10.58 13.07
CA ASP A 56 -7.45 10.62 12.18
C ASP A 56 -6.99 10.59 10.71
N LEU A 57 -7.21 9.46 10.06
CA LEU A 57 -6.86 9.27 8.66
C LEU A 57 -7.73 10.11 7.70
N SER A 58 -8.90 10.56 8.14
CA SER A 58 -9.76 11.44 7.33
C SER A 58 -9.17 12.83 7.12
N LEU A 59 -8.22 13.25 7.96
CA LEU A 59 -7.49 14.51 7.80
C LEU A 59 -6.34 14.41 6.78
N VAL A 60 -5.98 13.21 6.37
CA VAL A 60 -4.84 12.94 5.48
C VAL A 60 -5.29 12.41 4.14
N LEU A 61 -6.16 11.40 4.16
CA LEU A 61 -6.60 10.73 2.95
C LEU A 61 -7.70 11.53 2.25
N PRO A 62 -7.60 11.73 0.93
CA PRO A 62 -8.68 12.30 0.15
C PRO A 62 -9.96 11.47 0.32
N LYS A 63 -11.10 12.17 0.42
CA LYS A 63 -12.40 11.54 0.68
C LYS A 63 -12.67 10.32 -0.20
N ARG A 64 -12.42 10.42 -1.50
CA ARG A 64 -12.68 9.31 -2.44
C ARG A 64 -11.87 8.06 -2.14
N ILE A 65 -10.62 8.23 -1.72
CA ILE A 65 -9.74 7.11 -1.33
C ILE A 65 -10.25 6.51 -0.02
N LEU A 66 -10.57 7.35 0.94
CA LEU A 66 -11.08 6.92 2.23
C LEU A 66 -12.41 6.16 2.11
N ASP A 67 -13.35 6.68 1.33
CA ASP A 67 -14.62 6.00 1.05
C ASP A 67 -14.39 4.61 0.42
N GLY A 68 -13.49 4.51 -0.58
CA GLY A 68 -13.13 3.23 -1.19
C GLY A 68 -12.49 2.23 -0.21
N ILE A 69 -11.67 2.70 0.74
CA ILE A 69 -11.11 1.86 1.80
C ILE A 69 -12.23 1.34 2.72
N ILE A 70 -13.16 2.20 3.12
CA ILE A 70 -14.30 1.82 3.97
C ILE A 70 -15.19 0.78 3.26
N GLU A 71 -15.53 1.01 1.99
CA GLU A 71 -16.31 0.08 1.18
C GLU A 71 -15.59 -1.27 1.03
N MET A 72 -14.28 -1.26 0.81
CA MET A 72 -13.46 -2.46 0.73
C MET A 72 -13.50 -3.25 2.04
N ILE A 73 -13.37 -2.58 3.20
CA ILE A 73 -13.40 -3.25 4.51
C ILE A 73 -14.75 -3.95 4.71
N TYR A 74 -15.86 -3.32 4.40
CA TYR A 74 -17.18 -3.96 4.46
C TYR A 74 -17.35 -5.09 3.45
N ALA A 75 -16.75 -4.99 2.27
CA ALA A 75 -16.76 -6.08 1.29
C ALA A 75 -15.93 -7.28 1.77
N LEU A 76 -14.77 -7.03 2.37
CA LEU A 76 -13.91 -8.06 2.96
C LEU A 76 -14.59 -8.76 4.15
N ASP A 77 -15.35 -8.04 4.94
CA ASP A 77 -16.06 -8.61 6.10
C ASP A 77 -17.05 -9.72 5.73
N LYS A 78 -17.55 -9.71 4.47
CA LYS A 78 -18.43 -10.77 3.96
C LYS A 78 -17.71 -12.11 3.75
N ILE A 79 -16.43 -12.09 3.47
CA ILE A 79 -15.60 -13.27 3.22
C ILE A 79 -14.67 -13.60 4.39
N ALA A 80 -14.36 -12.61 5.21
CA ALA A 80 -13.56 -12.72 6.42
C ALA A 80 -14.27 -11.97 7.57
N PRO A 81 -15.29 -12.59 8.21
CA PRO A 81 -16.09 -11.96 9.26
C PRO A 81 -15.23 -11.44 10.41
N GLY A 82 -15.50 -10.22 10.83
CA GLY A 82 -14.72 -9.49 11.86
C GLY A 82 -13.72 -8.47 11.28
N THR A 83 -13.55 -8.41 9.96
CA THR A 83 -12.71 -7.40 9.31
C THR A 83 -13.23 -5.98 9.56
N ALA A 84 -14.57 -5.78 9.53
CA ALA A 84 -15.22 -4.50 9.81
C ALA A 84 -15.55 -4.28 11.30
N ASN A 85 -14.79 -4.92 12.20
CA ASN A 85 -14.95 -4.71 13.63
C ASN A 85 -14.50 -3.30 14.05
N ASP A 86 -15.16 -2.71 15.04
CA ASP A 86 -14.81 -1.40 15.61
C ASP A 86 -13.34 -1.29 16.03
N ASP A 87 -12.76 -2.40 16.50
CA ASP A 87 -11.37 -2.46 16.99
C ASP A 87 -10.34 -2.79 15.91
N THR A 88 -10.76 -3.01 14.67
CA THR A 88 -9.83 -3.17 13.55
C THR A 88 -8.97 -1.92 13.42
N LEU A 89 -7.66 -2.11 13.38
CA LEU A 89 -6.69 -1.02 13.31
C LEU A 89 -6.28 -0.74 11.87
N LEU A 90 -6.44 0.51 11.47
CA LEU A 90 -5.99 1.03 10.18
C LEU A 90 -4.71 1.80 10.38
N TYR A 91 -3.69 1.46 9.61
CA TYR A 91 -2.39 2.15 9.59
C TYR A 91 -2.23 2.91 8.29
N GLY A 92 -1.84 4.14 8.35
CA GLY A 92 -1.62 5.01 7.19
C GLY A 92 -0.69 6.18 7.56
N VAL A 93 -0.07 6.79 6.57
CA VAL A 93 -0.21 6.57 5.14
C VAL A 93 1.05 5.89 4.64
N GLU A 94 0.90 4.88 3.78
CA GLU A 94 2.01 4.36 3.00
C GLU A 94 1.85 4.88 1.57
N VAL A 95 2.85 5.61 1.07
CA VAL A 95 2.88 6.07 -0.32
C VAL A 95 3.98 5.33 -1.04
N LYS A 96 3.62 4.61 -2.10
CA LYS A 96 4.56 3.91 -2.98
C LYS A 96 4.60 4.61 -4.32
N PHE A 97 5.80 4.89 -4.78
CA PHE A 97 6.05 5.36 -6.13
C PHE A 97 6.57 4.18 -6.95
N TYR A 98 5.97 3.96 -8.10
CA TYR A 98 6.45 2.97 -9.04
C TYR A 98 7.53 3.57 -9.92
N ASN A 99 8.51 2.75 -10.28
CA ASN A 99 9.55 3.12 -11.23
C ASN A 99 8.94 3.36 -12.63
N MET A 100 9.69 4.03 -13.48
CA MET A 100 9.37 4.06 -14.90
C MET A 100 9.43 2.63 -15.46
N GLU A 101 8.49 2.32 -16.34
CA GLU A 101 8.47 1.05 -17.08
C GLU A 101 9.63 1.00 -18.06
N VAL A 102 10.42 -0.07 -18.00
CA VAL A 102 11.51 -0.31 -18.94
C VAL A 102 10.94 -0.96 -20.20
N GLU A 103 11.34 -0.49 -21.37
CA GLU A 103 10.96 -1.10 -22.63
C GLU A 103 11.65 -2.46 -22.78
N ILE A 104 10.85 -3.53 -22.78
CA ILE A 104 11.29 -4.92 -22.84
C ILE A 104 10.38 -5.72 -23.78
N ASP A 105 10.90 -6.81 -24.33
CA ASP A 105 10.14 -7.75 -25.15
C ASP A 105 9.36 -8.77 -24.28
N GLU A 106 8.75 -9.76 -24.95
CA GLU A 106 8.00 -10.85 -24.31
C GLU A 106 8.86 -11.74 -23.42
N ASN A 107 10.18 -11.74 -23.60
CA ASN A 107 11.14 -12.48 -22.81
C ASN A 107 11.79 -11.66 -21.69
N LEU A 108 11.30 -10.44 -21.47
CA LEU A 108 11.83 -9.46 -20.54
C LEU A 108 13.25 -9.00 -20.89
N GLU A 109 13.66 -9.14 -22.18
CA GLU A 109 14.92 -8.66 -22.72
C GLU A 109 14.75 -7.21 -23.18
N THR A 110 15.74 -6.38 -22.93
CA THR A 110 15.77 -4.98 -23.37
C THR A 110 16.18 -4.88 -24.84
N LEU A 111 16.22 -3.68 -25.40
CA LEU A 111 16.81 -3.43 -26.72
C LEU A 111 18.27 -3.89 -26.83
N TYR A 112 18.95 -4.09 -25.72
CA TYR A 112 20.32 -4.59 -25.68
C TYR A 112 20.30 -6.10 -25.43
N LYS A 113 20.74 -6.86 -26.46
CA LYS A 113 20.74 -8.32 -26.43
C LYS A 113 21.54 -8.87 -25.23
N GLY A 114 20.95 -9.81 -24.52
CA GLY A 114 21.51 -10.43 -23.31
C GLY A 114 21.28 -9.62 -22.03
N LEU A 115 20.60 -8.47 -22.12
CA LEU A 115 20.27 -7.66 -20.96
C LEU A 115 18.77 -7.77 -20.62
N TYR A 116 18.47 -8.44 -19.51
CA TYR A 116 17.13 -8.66 -19.02
C TYR A 116 16.82 -7.79 -17.82
N VAL A 117 15.57 -7.32 -17.68
CA VAL A 117 15.12 -6.55 -16.52
C VAL A 117 13.94 -7.27 -15.86
N ILE A 118 14.11 -7.64 -14.60
CA ILE A 118 13.17 -8.45 -13.82
C ILE A 118 12.78 -7.77 -12.52
N GLY A 119 11.70 -8.25 -11.90
CA GLY A 119 11.21 -7.76 -10.63
C GLY A 119 10.64 -6.35 -10.70
N ASP A 120 10.47 -5.71 -9.56
CA ASP A 120 9.88 -4.37 -9.46
C ASP A 120 10.70 -3.30 -10.20
N GLY A 121 12.00 -3.53 -10.39
CA GLY A 121 12.87 -2.63 -11.16
C GLY A 121 12.50 -2.53 -12.65
N SER A 122 11.78 -3.50 -13.19
CA SER A 122 11.28 -3.45 -14.57
C SER A 122 10.14 -2.43 -14.76
N GLY A 123 9.44 -2.06 -13.70
CA GLY A 123 8.19 -1.30 -13.77
C GLY A 123 6.97 -2.11 -14.24
N VAL A 124 7.16 -3.37 -14.63
CA VAL A 124 6.09 -4.26 -15.15
C VAL A 124 5.49 -5.13 -14.05
N THR A 125 6.28 -5.50 -13.04
CA THR A 125 5.83 -6.33 -11.93
C THR A 125 5.79 -5.54 -10.62
N HIS A 126 4.68 -5.67 -9.87
CA HIS A 126 4.42 -4.86 -8.67
C HIS A 126 4.09 -5.70 -7.42
N SER A 127 4.49 -6.98 -7.40
CA SER A 127 4.29 -7.85 -6.24
C SER A 127 5.43 -8.83 -6.08
N LEU A 128 5.65 -9.29 -4.85
CA LEU A 128 6.69 -10.27 -4.54
C LEU A 128 6.59 -11.54 -5.40
N SER A 129 5.38 -12.06 -5.61
CA SER A 129 5.13 -13.26 -6.41
C SER A 129 5.43 -13.02 -7.89
N HIS A 130 4.99 -11.91 -8.46
CA HIS A 130 5.29 -11.58 -9.86
C HIS A 130 6.78 -11.27 -10.07
N ALA A 131 7.40 -10.53 -9.16
CA ALA A 131 8.84 -10.27 -9.21
C ALA A 131 9.66 -11.57 -9.18
N SER A 132 9.30 -12.51 -8.28
CA SER A 132 9.94 -13.83 -8.22
C SER A 132 9.69 -14.64 -9.49
N ALA A 133 8.46 -14.64 -10.00
CA ALA A 133 8.10 -15.36 -11.22
C ALA A 133 8.87 -14.86 -12.45
N SER A 134 9.07 -13.53 -12.57
CA SER A 134 9.84 -12.94 -13.65
C SER A 134 11.29 -13.43 -13.68
N GLY A 135 11.90 -13.59 -12.50
CA GLY A 135 13.25 -14.16 -12.39
C GLY A 135 13.33 -15.62 -12.85
N VAL A 136 12.36 -16.44 -12.45
CA VAL A 136 12.28 -17.84 -12.90
C VAL A 136 12.01 -17.94 -14.42
N TYR A 137 11.14 -17.06 -14.93
CA TYR A 137 10.83 -17.02 -16.35
C TYR A 137 12.07 -16.74 -17.20
N VAL A 138 12.82 -15.69 -16.88
CA VAL A 138 14.05 -15.32 -17.60
C VAL A 138 15.11 -16.41 -17.47
N ALA A 139 15.29 -17.01 -16.28
CA ALA A 139 16.25 -18.09 -16.08
C ALA A 139 15.97 -19.30 -16.97
N ARG A 140 14.69 -19.68 -17.14
CA ARG A 140 14.29 -20.74 -18.05
C ARG A 140 14.55 -20.37 -19.50
N HIS A 141 14.15 -19.16 -19.91
CA HIS A 141 14.39 -18.66 -21.26
C HIS A 141 15.89 -18.72 -21.62
N ILE A 142 16.77 -18.27 -20.72
CA ILE A 142 18.22 -18.34 -20.94
C ILE A 142 18.69 -19.78 -21.08
N ALA A 143 18.23 -20.69 -20.18
CA ALA A 143 18.66 -22.09 -20.20
C ALA A 143 18.23 -22.85 -21.45
N GLU A 144 17.09 -22.48 -22.03
CA GLU A 144 16.57 -23.08 -23.28
C GLU A 144 17.27 -22.59 -24.54
N ASN A 145 17.95 -21.42 -24.46
CA ASN A 145 18.61 -20.77 -25.60
C ASN A 145 20.13 -20.75 -25.52
N MET A 146 20.72 -21.42 -24.52
CA MET A 146 22.17 -21.69 -24.42
C MET A 146 22.52 -23.02 -25.10
#